data_5e4843c858ff1eebde1fc53b277a1140
#
_entry.id   5e4843c858ff1eebde1fc53b277a1140
#
_cell.length_a   1.000
_cell.length_b   1.000
_cell.length_c   1.000
_cell.angle_alpha   90.00
_cell.angle_beta   90.00
_cell.angle_gamma   90.00
#
_symmetry.space_group_name_H-M   'P 1'
#
loop_
_entity.id
_entity.type
_entity.pdbx_description
1 polymer ?
#
loop_
_entity_poly.entity_id
_entity_poly.type
_entity_poly.pdbx_seq_one_letter_code
_entity_poly.pdbx_strand_id
1 'polypeptide(L)'
;MGNTFMTALNIYNVRHLKDIIIPLSKTECKSLILTGKNGSGKTSVLKALGQFMQEAVSNNDYGTPEKCRARVASYEASLRATPQNEEEKVQMQKNKDYLKMWKKDLMHWTSGAVAEYQSYADLKDKYQEGNFILAYYGDDREINVAISPNIEKVDLKSVYMMEERPSVQLVKYLVNLKSTEAFALAQGNIERANEIKEWFLRFEQVLRSVYEDKTLRLDFNIETFQFTIIQNNREPFDFNSMSMGYAAVFDIIGDLIMRMEAHRRYDIEGLVLIDEIETHLHVALQKKIVPILINVIKLR
;
A
#
# COMPACT_ATOMS: atom_id res chain seq x y z
N MET A 1 -3.39 -14.30 -14.75
CA MET A 1 -2.24 -13.41 -14.46
C MET A 1 -1.54 -13.94 -13.23
N GLY A 2 -0.20 -13.97 -13.21
CA GLY A 2 0.56 -14.42 -12.04
C GLY A 2 0.46 -13.40 -10.90
N ASN A 3 0.70 -13.84 -9.66
CA ASN A 3 0.74 -12.96 -8.50
C ASN A 3 1.98 -12.06 -8.58
N THR A 4 1.79 -10.76 -8.33
CA THR A 4 2.86 -9.75 -8.34
C THR A 4 3.29 -9.42 -6.92
N PHE A 5 4.50 -9.83 -6.54
CA PHE A 5 5.07 -9.57 -5.21
C PHE A 5 6.58 -9.35 -5.30
N MET A 6 7.13 -8.73 -4.27
CA MET A 6 8.57 -8.46 -4.18
C MET A 6 9.34 -9.76 -3.97
N THR A 7 10.36 -10.01 -4.80
CA THR A 7 11.20 -11.21 -4.78
C THR A 7 12.54 -10.99 -4.07
N ALA A 8 13.00 -9.76 -3.98
CA ALA A 8 14.17 -9.34 -3.22
C ALA A 8 14.10 -7.83 -2.90
N LEU A 9 14.79 -7.43 -1.85
CA LEU A 9 15.10 -6.03 -1.54
C LEU A 9 16.61 -5.82 -1.66
N ASN A 10 17.03 -4.95 -2.55
CA ASN A 10 18.42 -4.58 -2.75
C ASN A 10 18.66 -3.17 -2.19
N ILE A 11 19.55 -3.03 -1.23
CA ILE A 11 19.94 -1.74 -0.66
C ILE A 11 21.33 -1.42 -1.20
N TYR A 12 21.39 -0.57 -2.22
CA TYR A 12 22.65 -0.17 -2.86
C TYR A 12 23.38 0.91 -2.08
N ASN A 13 22.66 1.96 -1.69
CA ASN A 13 23.24 3.06 -0.93
C ASN A 13 22.17 3.85 -0.18
N VAL A 14 21.92 3.50 1.09
CA VAL A 14 20.98 4.21 1.97
C VAL A 14 21.71 4.57 3.26
N ARG A 15 22.15 5.82 3.40
CA ARG A 15 22.99 6.29 4.51
C ARG A 15 24.28 5.45 4.63
N HIS A 16 24.43 4.71 5.75
CA HIS A 16 25.57 3.83 6.00
C HIS A 16 25.37 2.39 5.50
N LEU A 17 24.17 2.08 5.01
CA LEU A 17 23.84 0.76 4.47
C LEU A 17 24.21 0.72 2.99
N LYS A 18 25.07 -0.23 2.61
CA LYS A 18 25.57 -0.37 1.24
C LYS A 18 25.62 -1.84 0.83
N ASP A 19 25.26 -2.09 -0.42
CA ASP A 19 25.44 -3.39 -1.07
C ASP A 19 24.83 -4.57 -0.30
N ILE A 20 23.63 -4.36 0.28
CA ILE A 20 22.91 -5.39 1.02
C ILE A 20 21.81 -5.97 0.12
N ILE A 21 21.80 -7.28 -0.04
CA ILE A 21 20.76 -8.02 -0.77
C ILE A 21 19.98 -8.85 0.23
N ILE A 22 18.68 -8.65 0.27
CA ILE A 22 17.75 -9.42 1.09
C ILE A 22 16.87 -10.25 0.15
N PRO A 23 17.20 -11.52 -0.09
CA PRO A 23 16.37 -12.37 -0.94
C PRO A 23 15.07 -12.73 -0.21
N LEU A 24 13.97 -12.69 -0.94
CA LEU A 24 12.67 -13.18 -0.52
C LEU A 24 12.30 -14.44 -1.32
N SER A 25 11.02 -14.78 -1.39
CA SER A 25 10.57 -15.91 -2.20
C SER A 25 10.31 -15.50 -3.65
N LYS A 26 10.57 -16.42 -4.59
CA LYS A 26 10.18 -16.25 -6.01
C LYS A 26 8.83 -16.91 -6.33
N THR A 27 8.26 -17.68 -5.42
CA THR A 27 7.05 -18.48 -5.65
C THR A 27 5.87 -18.08 -4.78
N GLU A 28 6.11 -17.36 -3.68
CA GLU A 28 5.07 -16.95 -2.74
C GLU A 28 5.33 -15.56 -2.15
N CYS A 29 4.27 -14.83 -1.85
CA CYS A 29 4.37 -13.53 -1.18
C CYS A 29 4.86 -13.71 0.26
N LYS A 30 5.87 -12.93 0.65
CA LYS A 30 6.45 -12.92 2.01
C LYS A 30 6.38 -11.52 2.60
N SER A 31 6.10 -11.45 3.91
CA SER A 31 6.29 -10.23 4.69
C SER A 31 7.75 -10.08 5.10
N LEU A 32 8.27 -8.86 5.05
CA LEU A 32 9.62 -8.52 5.49
C LEU A 32 9.54 -7.61 6.72
N ILE A 33 10.22 -7.98 7.80
CA ILE A 33 10.33 -7.16 9.02
C ILE A 33 11.77 -6.69 9.16
N LEU A 34 11.97 -5.38 9.16
CA LEU A 34 13.27 -4.74 9.42
C LEU A 34 13.37 -4.40 10.91
N THR A 35 14.34 -5.00 11.61
CA THR A 35 14.60 -4.74 13.03
C THR A 35 15.95 -4.10 13.22
N GLY A 36 16.14 -3.37 14.32
CA GLY A 36 17.43 -2.75 14.65
C GLY A 36 17.25 -1.56 15.59
N LYS A 37 18.37 -1.11 16.17
CA LYS A 37 18.43 0.05 17.08
C LYS A 37 17.95 1.33 16.38
N ASN A 38 17.57 2.35 17.17
CA ASN A 38 17.27 3.68 16.63
C ASN A 38 18.50 4.22 15.87
N GLY A 39 18.29 4.86 14.75
CA GLY A 39 19.36 5.33 13.87
C GLY A 39 19.98 4.26 12.95
N SER A 40 19.55 2.99 13.00
CA SER A 40 20.09 1.92 12.12
C SER A 40 19.69 2.05 10.65
N GLY A 41 18.85 3.01 10.28
CA GLY A 41 18.49 3.29 8.91
C GLY A 41 17.16 2.67 8.43
N LYS A 42 16.36 2.02 9.30
CA LYS A 42 15.06 1.39 8.95
C LYS A 42 14.15 2.33 8.18
N THR A 43 13.81 3.48 8.78
CA THR A 43 12.98 4.54 8.15
C THR A 43 13.57 5.00 6.82
N SER A 44 14.90 5.14 6.73
CA SER A 44 15.56 5.59 5.51
C SER A 44 15.45 4.56 4.39
N VAL A 45 15.53 3.26 4.72
CA VAL A 45 15.31 2.17 3.76
C VAL A 45 13.86 2.15 3.29
N LEU A 46 12.89 2.26 4.20
CA LEU A 46 11.46 2.28 3.82
C LEU A 46 11.13 3.49 2.94
N LYS A 47 11.64 4.70 3.26
CA LYS A 47 11.45 5.90 2.43
C LYS A 47 12.09 5.76 1.06
N ALA A 48 13.33 5.26 0.98
CA ALA A 48 14.02 5.04 -0.29
C ALA A 48 13.29 3.98 -1.15
N LEU A 49 12.78 2.91 -0.51
CA LEU A 49 11.97 1.89 -1.17
C LEU A 49 10.64 2.48 -1.68
N GLY A 50 9.98 3.31 -0.88
CA GLY A 50 8.75 4.00 -1.27
C GLY A 50 8.96 4.90 -2.48
N GLN A 51 10.02 5.71 -2.50
CA GLN A 51 10.39 6.55 -3.65
C GLN A 51 10.62 5.70 -4.91
N PHE A 52 11.42 4.63 -4.80
CA PHE A 52 11.64 3.70 -5.90
C PHE A 52 10.32 3.14 -6.44
N MET A 53 9.44 2.68 -5.55
CA MET A 53 8.16 2.09 -5.95
C MET A 53 7.24 3.10 -6.61
N GLN A 54 7.17 4.33 -6.09
CA GLN A 54 6.35 5.38 -6.68
C GLN A 54 6.84 5.72 -8.11
N GLU A 55 8.15 5.75 -8.34
CA GLU A 55 8.73 5.95 -9.67
C GLU A 55 8.50 4.75 -10.58
N ALA A 56 8.64 3.53 -10.07
CA ALA A 56 8.46 2.31 -10.86
C ALA A 56 7.03 2.13 -11.40
N VAL A 57 6.01 2.58 -10.64
CA VAL A 57 4.60 2.49 -11.04
C VAL A 57 4.10 3.71 -11.81
N SER A 58 4.77 4.88 -11.69
CA SER A 58 4.40 6.09 -12.44
C SER A 58 4.98 6.06 -13.85
N ASN A 59 4.45 6.91 -14.73
CA ASN A 59 5.03 7.14 -16.06
C ASN A 59 6.23 8.06 -15.90
N ASN A 60 7.42 7.51 -15.98
CA ASN A 60 8.67 8.29 -16.00
C ASN A 60 9.48 8.01 -17.28
N ASP A 61 10.41 8.90 -17.58
CA ASP A 61 11.24 8.84 -18.79
C ASP A 61 12.40 7.83 -18.68
N TYR A 62 12.70 7.34 -17.48
CA TYR A 62 13.84 6.44 -17.24
C TYR A 62 13.62 4.99 -17.70
N GLY A 63 12.39 4.64 -18.11
CA GLY A 63 12.03 3.26 -18.41
C GLY A 63 11.92 2.41 -17.14
N THR A 64 12.02 1.09 -17.28
CA THR A 64 12.02 0.17 -16.14
C THR A 64 13.45 -0.30 -15.82
N PRO A 65 13.75 -0.74 -14.59
CA PRO A 65 15.06 -1.31 -14.24
C PRO A 65 15.47 -2.45 -15.16
N GLU A 66 14.55 -3.34 -15.53
CA GLU A 66 14.78 -4.44 -16.48
C GLU A 66 15.18 -3.92 -17.86
N LYS A 67 14.43 -2.96 -18.38
CA LYS A 67 14.69 -2.35 -19.69
C LYS A 67 16.07 -1.69 -19.71
N CYS A 68 16.43 -0.96 -18.66
CA CYS A 68 17.73 -0.33 -18.53
C CYS A 68 18.86 -1.38 -18.53
N ARG A 69 18.74 -2.45 -17.73
CA ARG A 69 19.71 -3.56 -17.71
C ARG A 69 19.87 -4.22 -19.07
N ALA A 70 18.75 -4.55 -19.73
CA ALA A 70 18.76 -5.17 -21.06
C ALA A 70 19.40 -4.27 -22.11
N ARG A 71 19.10 -2.96 -22.10
CA ARG A 71 19.70 -1.99 -23.04
C ARG A 71 21.19 -1.80 -22.81
N VAL A 72 21.64 -1.66 -21.55
CA VAL A 72 23.07 -1.59 -21.21
C VAL A 72 23.80 -2.82 -21.75
N ALA A 73 23.31 -4.02 -21.45
CA ALA A 73 23.93 -5.27 -21.93
C ALA A 73 23.99 -5.36 -23.47
N SER A 74 22.90 -4.96 -24.15
CA SER A 74 22.83 -4.94 -25.62
C SER A 74 23.85 -4.00 -26.24
N TYR A 75 23.96 -2.74 -25.73
CA TYR A 75 24.93 -1.79 -26.27
C TYR A 75 26.35 -2.16 -25.89
N GLU A 76 26.65 -2.71 -24.74
CA GLU A 76 27.98 -3.23 -24.40
C GLU A 76 28.39 -4.38 -25.32
N ALA A 77 27.47 -5.25 -25.70
CA ALA A 77 27.73 -6.31 -26.68
C ALA A 77 28.00 -5.74 -28.05
N SER A 78 27.22 -4.75 -28.51
CA SER A 78 27.43 -4.13 -29.83
C SER A 78 28.76 -3.38 -29.98
N LEU A 79 29.34 -2.90 -28.88
CA LEU A 79 30.61 -2.18 -28.86
C LEU A 79 31.86 -3.09 -28.86
N ARG A 80 31.66 -4.44 -28.75
CA ARG A 80 32.79 -5.41 -28.85
C ARG A 80 33.27 -5.63 -30.27
N ALA A 81 32.46 -5.32 -31.29
CA ALA A 81 32.83 -5.45 -32.69
C ALA A 81 33.78 -4.31 -33.10
N THR A 82 34.73 -4.60 -33.98
CA THR A 82 35.62 -3.56 -34.57
C THR A 82 34.98 -3.03 -35.85
N PRO A 83 34.76 -1.70 -36.00
CA PRO A 83 34.15 -1.14 -37.19
C PRO A 83 35.06 -1.29 -38.39
N GLN A 84 34.51 -1.69 -39.53
CA GLN A 84 35.24 -1.95 -40.75
C GLN A 84 35.13 -0.79 -41.78
N ASN A 85 34.13 0.09 -41.61
CA ASN A 85 33.89 1.22 -42.50
C ASN A 85 33.44 2.48 -41.73
N GLU A 86 33.32 3.61 -42.42
CA GLU A 86 32.93 4.88 -41.80
C GLU A 86 31.48 4.88 -41.27
N GLU A 87 30.56 4.18 -41.90
CA GLU A 87 29.15 4.05 -41.43
C GLU A 87 29.11 3.32 -40.12
N GLU A 88 29.85 2.23 -39.97
CA GLU A 88 29.98 1.46 -38.75
C GLU A 88 30.63 2.27 -37.61
N LYS A 89 31.60 3.13 -37.91
CA LYS A 89 32.21 4.05 -36.94
C LYS A 89 31.19 5.04 -36.40
N VAL A 90 30.36 5.62 -37.29
CA VAL A 90 29.28 6.54 -36.89
C VAL A 90 28.24 5.82 -36.03
N GLN A 91 27.87 4.60 -36.43
CA GLN A 91 26.91 3.80 -35.63
C GLN A 91 27.51 3.43 -34.27
N MET A 92 28.77 3.07 -34.21
CA MET A 92 29.46 2.78 -32.94
C MET A 92 29.50 4.01 -32.03
N GLN A 93 29.69 5.21 -32.55
CA GLN A 93 29.65 6.43 -31.77
C GLN A 93 28.24 6.67 -31.18
N LYS A 94 27.20 6.51 -32.01
CA LYS A 94 25.79 6.56 -31.51
C LYS A 94 25.53 5.53 -30.42
N ASN A 95 26.01 4.31 -30.56
CA ASN A 95 25.87 3.25 -29.57
C ASN A 95 26.59 3.60 -28.27
N LYS A 96 27.75 4.27 -28.31
CA LYS A 96 28.42 4.79 -27.10
C LYS A 96 27.58 5.84 -26.36
N ASP A 97 26.94 6.75 -27.10
CA ASP A 97 26.12 7.80 -26.53
C ASP A 97 24.85 7.21 -25.89
N TYR A 98 24.19 6.25 -26.56
CA TYR A 98 23.07 5.51 -25.99
C TYR A 98 23.48 4.69 -24.76
N LEU A 99 24.65 4.03 -24.81
CA LEU A 99 25.15 3.30 -23.64
C LEU A 99 25.36 4.22 -22.44
N LYS A 100 25.90 5.42 -22.66
CA LYS A 100 26.08 6.42 -21.60
C LYS A 100 24.73 6.86 -20.98
N MET A 101 23.73 7.08 -21.82
CA MET A 101 22.38 7.43 -21.39
C MET A 101 21.78 6.30 -20.54
N TRP A 102 21.76 5.08 -21.07
CA TRP A 102 21.16 3.93 -20.35
C TRP A 102 21.91 3.56 -19.08
N LYS A 103 23.24 3.78 -19.01
CA LYS A 103 24.00 3.62 -17.76
C LYS A 103 23.62 4.66 -16.73
N LYS A 104 23.33 5.89 -17.13
CA LYS A 104 22.83 6.93 -16.23
C LYS A 104 21.46 6.55 -15.66
N ASP A 105 20.56 6.08 -16.53
CA ASP A 105 19.22 5.64 -16.11
C ASP A 105 19.31 4.41 -15.19
N LEU A 106 20.16 3.44 -15.53
CA LEU A 106 20.39 2.28 -14.66
C LEU A 106 20.98 2.68 -13.32
N MET A 107 21.90 3.62 -13.27
CA MET A 107 22.46 4.15 -12.02
C MET A 107 21.38 4.82 -11.17
N HIS A 108 20.42 5.52 -11.77
CA HIS A 108 19.27 6.07 -11.09
C HIS A 108 18.46 4.94 -10.40
N TRP A 109 18.12 3.89 -11.16
CA TRP A 109 17.37 2.73 -10.64
C TRP A 109 18.14 1.87 -9.63
N THR A 110 19.46 1.93 -9.61
CA THR A 110 20.32 1.18 -8.68
C THR A 110 20.93 2.07 -7.60
N SER A 111 20.31 3.22 -7.31
CA SER A 111 20.64 4.08 -6.18
C SER A 111 19.57 3.95 -5.10
N GLY A 112 19.96 3.85 -3.84
CA GLY A 112 18.99 3.73 -2.75
C GLY A 112 18.54 2.30 -2.44
N ALA A 113 17.24 2.08 -2.23
CA ALA A 113 16.64 0.77 -1.96
C ALA A 113 15.71 0.38 -3.10
N VAL A 114 15.87 -0.81 -3.63
CA VAL A 114 15.19 -1.30 -4.85
C VAL A 114 14.47 -2.60 -4.56
N ALA A 115 13.18 -2.65 -4.83
CA ALA A 115 12.40 -3.89 -4.80
C ALA A 115 12.51 -4.62 -6.13
N GLU A 116 12.94 -5.87 -6.12
CA GLU A 116 12.91 -6.71 -7.33
C GLU A 116 11.54 -7.37 -7.49
N TYR A 117 11.01 -7.30 -8.70
CA TYR A 117 9.76 -7.96 -9.13
C TYR A 117 10.02 -8.87 -10.32
N GLN A 118 9.12 -9.81 -10.59
CA GLN A 118 9.21 -10.65 -11.78
C GLN A 118 9.06 -9.84 -13.07
N SER A 119 8.15 -8.86 -13.06
CA SER A 119 7.90 -7.93 -14.17
C SER A 119 7.47 -6.58 -13.63
N TYR A 120 8.22 -5.54 -13.95
CA TYR A 120 7.84 -4.16 -13.62
C TYR A 120 6.76 -3.62 -14.57
N ALA A 121 6.64 -4.18 -15.77
CA ALA A 121 5.57 -3.82 -16.68
C ALA A 121 4.21 -4.26 -16.11
N ASP A 122 4.09 -5.53 -15.70
CA ASP A 122 2.86 -6.05 -15.07
C ASP A 122 2.52 -5.30 -13.77
N LEU A 123 3.55 -4.98 -12.96
CA LEU A 123 3.38 -4.19 -11.74
C LEU A 123 2.75 -2.83 -12.04
N LYS A 124 3.29 -2.13 -13.04
CA LYS A 124 2.82 -0.81 -13.45
C LYS A 124 1.39 -0.85 -13.99
N ASP A 125 1.11 -1.79 -14.89
CA ASP A 125 -0.22 -1.97 -15.47
C ASP A 125 -1.25 -2.25 -14.36
N LYS A 126 -0.95 -3.16 -13.44
CA LYS A 126 -1.81 -3.46 -12.28
C LYS A 126 -2.05 -2.23 -11.39
N TYR A 127 -1.00 -1.42 -11.14
CA TYR A 127 -1.16 -0.21 -10.34
C TYR A 127 -2.05 0.81 -11.04
N GLN A 128 -1.86 1.04 -12.33
CA GLN A 128 -2.67 1.98 -13.12
C GLN A 128 -4.13 1.54 -13.23
N GLU A 129 -4.39 0.25 -13.28
CA GLU A 129 -5.73 -0.34 -13.25
C GLU A 129 -6.35 -0.37 -11.84
N GLY A 130 -5.61 0.00 -10.79
CA GLY A 130 -6.03 -0.09 -9.40
C GLY A 130 -6.03 -1.51 -8.82
N ASN A 131 -5.38 -2.45 -9.49
CA ASN A 131 -5.23 -3.85 -9.07
C ASN A 131 -3.99 -4.09 -8.21
N PHE A 132 -3.24 -3.04 -7.87
CA PHE A 132 -2.08 -3.08 -6.99
C PHE A 132 -2.08 -1.87 -6.07
N ILE A 133 -2.07 -2.09 -4.76
CA ILE A 133 -2.02 -1.04 -3.74
C ILE A 133 -0.57 -0.73 -3.41
N LEU A 134 -0.22 0.56 -3.41
CA LEU A 134 1.03 1.07 -2.85
C LEU A 134 0.69 2.03 -1.72
N ALA A 135 1.11 1.72 -0.49
CA ALA A 135 0.83 2.54 0.68
C ALA A 135 2.05 2.64 1.59
N TYR A 136 2.28 3.83 2.17
CA TYR A 136 3.34 4.07 3.16
C TYR A 136 2.72 4.69 4.41
N TYR A 137 2.98 4.13 5.57
CA TYR A 137 2.56 4.63 6.87
C TYR A 137 3.78 5.00 7.70
N GLY A 138 3.95 6.29 7.98
CA GLY A 138 5.00 6.83 8.84
C GLY A 138 4.74 6.57 10.33
N ASP A 139 5.54 7.22 11.16
CA ASP A 139 5.43 7.22 12.63
C ASP A 139 4.39 8.22 13.16
N ASP A 140 3.95 9.16 12.33
CA ASP A 140 3.01 10.25 12.62
C ASP A 140 1.54 9.87 12.41
N ARG A 141 1.15 8.66 12.76
CA ARG A 141 -0.22 8.15 12.56
C ARG A 141 -1.18 8.71 13.59
N GLU A 142 -2.05 9.59 13.12
CA GLU A 142 -3.17 10.13 13.91
C GLU A 142 -4.47 9.89 13.15
N ILE A 143 -5.49 9.36 13.83
CA ILE A 143 -6.84 9.38 13.28
C ILE A 143 -7.37 10.80 13.37
N ASN A 144 -7.63 11.38 12.21
CA ASN A 144 -8.40 12.59 12.09
C ASN A 144 -9.57 12.33 11.15
N VAL A 145 -10.60 11.65 11.67
CA VAL A 145 -11.73 11.24 10.84
C VAL A 145 -12.69 12.41 10.70
N ALA A 146 -12.97 12.78 9.47
CA ALA A 146 -13.96 13.80 9.19
C ALA A 146 -15.36 13.32 9.59
N ILE A 147 -15.95 13.91 10.64
CA ILE A 147 -17.35 13.71 11.01
C ILE A 147 -18.19 14.60 10.09
N SER A 148 -19.17 14.02 9.43
CA SER A 148 -20.14 14.78 8.63
C SER A 148 -21.48 14.82 9.34
N PRO A 149 -22.05 16.01 9.57
CA PRO A 149 -23.41 16.12 10.08
C PRO A 149 -24.47 15.78 9.02
N ASN A 150 -24.05 15.56 7.79
CA ASN A 150 -24.90 15.30 6.64
C ASN A 150 -24.52 13.99 5.93
N ILE A 151 -25.48 13.42 5.21
CA ILE A 151 -25.19 12.32 4.29
C ILE A 151 -24.51 12.91 3.05
N GLU A 152 -23.25 12.57 2.87
CA GLU A 152 -22.46 12.97 1.70
C GLU A 152 -22.09 11.73 0.90
N LYS A 153 -22.17 11.82 -0.42
CA LYS A 153 -21.61 10.78 -1.29
C LYS A 153 -20.09 10.85 -1.24
N VAL A 154 -19.46 9.74 -0.90
CA VAL A 154 -18.00 9.61 -0.95
C VAL A 154 -17.60 9.02 -2.28
N ASP A 155 -16.90 9.79 -3.09
CA ASP A 155 -16.34 9.32 -4.36
C ASP A 155 -14.94 8.78 -4.12
N LEU A 156 -14.78 7.47 -4.27
CA LEU A 156 -13.51 6.78 -4.10
C LEU A 156 -12.70 6.88 -5.40
N LYS A 157 -11.40 7.14 -5.28
CA LYS A 157 -10.48 7.11 -6.41
C LYS A 157 -10.15 5.66 -6.78
N SER A 158 -10.02 5.37 -8.07
CA SER A 158 -9.55 4.07 -8.53
C SER A 158 -8.09 3.78 -8.14
N VAL A 159 -7.26 4.82 -8.05
CA VAL A 159 -5.86 4.73 -7.64
C VAL A 159 -5.58 5.86 -6.64
N TYR A 160 -4.98 5.50 -5.52
CA TYR A 160 -4.46 6.45 -4.53
C TYR A 160 -2.94 6.47 -4.58
N MET A 161 -2.33 7.64 -4.49
CA MET A 161 -0.88 7.76 -4.34
C MET A 161 -0.44 7.17 -3.00
N MET A 162 0.83 6.82 -2.88
CA MET A 162 1.38 6.12 -1.73
C MET A 162 1.16 6.85 -0.41
N GLU A 163 1.26 8.18 -0.41
CA GLU A 163 1.14 9.01 0.79
C GLU A 163 -0.28 9.56 1.04
N GLU A 164 -1.23 9.31 0.13
CA GLU A 164 -2.62 9.70 0.35
C GLU A 164 -3.24 8.90 1.51
N ARG A 165 -4.16 9.53 2.22
CA ARG A 165 -4.84 8.97 3.39
C ARG A 165 -6.36 8.95 3.19
N PRO A 166 -6.90 8.01 2.40
CA PRO A 166 -8.35 7.88 2.24
C PRO A 166 -9.08 7.54 3.55
N SER A 167 -8.40 7.01 4.57
CA SER A 167 -8.94 6.76 5.90
C SER A 167 -9.67 7.95 6.52
N VAL A 168 -9.24 9.18 6.23
CA VAL A 168 -9.89 10.42 6.69
C VAL A 168 -11.39 10.47 6.31
N GLN A 169 -11.77 9.86 5.20
CA GLN A 169 -13.16 9.82 4.73
C GLN A 169 -13.94 8.57 5.20
N LEU A 170 -13.32 7.69 5.98
CA LEU A 170 -13.92 6.39 6.33
C LEU A 170 -15.27 6.56 7.01
N VAL A 171 -15.41 7.43 8.04
CA VAL A 171 -16.70 7.58 8.74
C VAL A 171 -17.77 8.14 7.82
N LYS A 172 -17.44 9.10 6.94
CA LYS A 172 -18.38 9.57 5.91
C LYS A 172 -18.81 8.43 4.99
N TYR A 173 -17.87 7.57 4.60
CA TYR A 173 -18.16 6.39 3.79
C TYR A 173 -19.09 5.41 4.52
N LEU A 174 -18.87 5.15 5.82
CA LEU A 174 -19.75 4.32 6.63
C LEU A 174 -21.18 4.87 6.70
N VAL A 175 -21.33 6.20 6.90
CA VAL A 175 -22.63 6.88 6.88
C VAL A 175 -23.30 6.75 5.51
N ASN A 176 -22.56 6.94 4.44
CA ASN A 176 -23.07 6.76 3.08
C ASN A 176 -23.54 5.32 2.82
N LEU A 177 -22.81 4.30 3.31
CA LEU A 177 -23.22 2.90 3.20
C LEU A 177 -24.52 2.64 3.99
N LYS A 178 -24.65 3.14 5.23
CA LYS A 178 -25.87 2.99 6.03
C LYS A 178 -27.08 3.65 5.37
N SER A 179 -26.92 4.82 4.80
CA SER A 179 -27.96 5.49 4.07
C SER A 179 -28.34 4.72 2.80
N THR A 180 -27.35 4.18 2.08
CA THR A 180 -27.58 3.34 0.90
C THR A 180 -28.33 2.04 1.25
N GLU A 181 -28.02 1.41 2.40
CA GLU A 181 -28.73 0.25 2.91
C GLU A 181 -30.22 0.58 3.13
N ALA A 182 -30.50 1.71 3.79
CA ALA A 182 -31.87 2.14 4.06
C ALA A 182 -32.62 2.46 2.76
N PHE A 183 -32.03 3.14 1.80
CA PHE A 183 -32.65 3.44 0.51
C PHE A 183 -32.88 2.17 -0.33
N ALA A 184 -31.94 1.23 -0.31
CA ALA A 184 -32.09 -0.05 -1.00
C ALA A 184 -33.29 -0.84 -0.44
N LEU A 185 -33.45 -0.89 0.89
CA LEU A 185 -34.60 -1.51 1.52
C LEU A 185 -35.91 -0.81 1.14
N ALA A 186 -35.96 0.52 1.17
CA ALA A 186 -37.14 1.30 0.81
C ALA A 186 -37.57 1.11 -0.67
N GLN A 187 -36.60 0.84 -1.55
CA GLN A 187 -36.84 0.56 -2.97
C GLN A 187 -37.08 -0.94 -3.26
N GLY A 188 -37.05 -1.82 -2.26
CA GLY A 188 -37.21 -3.27 -2.43
C GLY A 188 -35.96 -3.97 -2.99
N ASN A 189 -34.81 -3.30 -3.05
CA ASN A 189 -33.55 -3.91 -3.48
C ASN A 189 -32.87 -4.64 -2.29
N ILE A 190 -33.43 -5.81 -1.97
CA ILE A 190 -33.02 -6.62 -0.82
C ILE A 190 -31.58 -7.14 -1.01
N GLU A 191 -31.19 -7.48 -2.22
CA GLU A 191 -29.83 -7.97 -2.52
C GLU A 191 -28.79 -6.93 -2.10
N ARG A 192 -28.95 -5.70 -2.57
CA ARG A 192 -27.99 -4.60 -2.25
C ARG A 192 -27.97 -4.29 -0.76
N ALA A 193 -29.10 -4.30 -0.09
CA ALA A 193 -29.19 -4.08 1.36
C ALA A 193 -28.44 -5.18 2.14
N ASN A 194 -28.59 -6.44 1.73
CA ASN A 194 -27.89 -7.57 2.35
C ASN A 194 -26.38 -7.52 2.14
N GLU A 195 -25.91 -7.17 0.94
CA GLU A 195 -24.47 -6.95 0.67
C GLU A 195 -23.87 -5.94 1.68
N ILE A 196 -24.54 -4.81 1.89
CA ILE A 196 -24.06 -3.77 2.81
C ILE A 196 -24.11 -4.26 4.26
N LYS A 197 -25.16 -4.98 4.64
CA LYS A 197 -25.27 -5.58 5.98
C LYS A 197 -24.12 -6.56 6.25
N GLU A 198 -23.80 -7.42 5.29
CA GLU A 198 -22.69 -8.35 5.41
C GLU A 198 -21.34 -7.62 5.47
N TRP A 199 -21.20 -6.52 4.72
CA TRP A 199 -20.03 -5.67 4.80
C TRP A 199 -19.83 -5.13 6.24
N PHE A 200 -20.87 -4.61 6.88
CA PHE A 200 -20.78 -4.14 8.26
C PHE A 200 -20.46 -5.27 9.25
N LEU A 201 -20.98 -6.47 9.05
CA LEU A 201 -20.63 -7.62 9.87
C LEU A 201 -19.14 -7.96 9.78
N ARG A 202 -18.56 -7.94 8.57
CA ARG A 202 -17.12 -8.14 8.37
C ARG A 202 -16.31 -7.00 9.01
N PHE A 203 -16.73 -5.77 8.85
CA PHE A 203 -16.07 -4.62 9.47
C PHE A 203 -16.08 -4.71 11.01
N GLU A 204 -17.20 -5.09 11.63
CA GLU A 204 -17.23 -5.38 13.05
C GLU A 204 -16.29 -6.51 13.49
N GLN A 205 -16.14 -7.56 12.67
CA GLN A 205 -15.19 -8.64 12.97
C GLN A 205 -13.75 -8.14 13.01
N VAL A 206 -13.38 -7.20 12.12
CA VAL A 206 -12.08 -6.53 12.17
C VAL A 206 -11.92 -5.77 13.47
N LEU A 207 -12.90 -4.94 13.85
CA LEU A 207 -12.88 -4.21 15.12
C LEU A 207 -12.77 -5.16 16.32
N ARG A 208 -13.54 -6.25 16.36
CA ARG A 208 -13.45 -7.28 17.41
C ARG A 208 -12.06 -7.91 17.50
N SER A 209 -11.39 -8.10 16.35
CA SER A 209 -10.03 -8.63 16.31
C SER A 209 -9.01 -7.63 16.86
N VAL A 210 -9.15 -6.34 16.51
CA VAL A 210 -8.28 -5.26 16.99
C VAL A 210 -8.42 -5.05 18.50
N TYR A 211 -9.66 -5.01 19.00
CA TYR A 211 -9.95 -4.78 20.42
C TYR A 211 -9.91 -6.04 21.28
N GLU A 212 -9.71 -7.22 20.67
CA GLU A 212 -9.79 -8.53 21.35
C GLU A 212 -11.09 -8.76 22.12
N ASP A 213 -12.17 -8.17 21.64
CA ASP A 213 -13.46 -8.20 22.29
C ASP A 213 -14.54 -8.73 21.34
N LYS A 214 -14.98 -9.96 21.59
CA LYS A 214 -16.04 -10.60 20.81
C LYS A 214 -17.41 -9.97 21.01
N THR A 215 -17.59 -9.18 22.08
CA THR A 215 -18.85 -8.51 22.40
C THR A 215 -18.98 -7.15 21.74
N LEU A 216 -17.88 -6.63 21.17
CA LEU A 216 -17.86 -5.35 20.49
C LEU A 216 -18.90 -5.32 19.37
N ARG A 217 -19.65 -4.25 19.33
CA ARG A 217 -20.59 -3.94 18.26
C ARG A 217 -20.46 -2.48 17.84
N LEU A 218 -20.82 -2.23 16.60
CA LEU A 218 -20.88 -0.90 16.03
C LEU A 218 -22.34 -0.46 15.96
N ASP A 219 -22.68 0.60 16.66
CA ASP A 219 -24.01 1.18 16.68
C ASP A 219 -24.06 2.43 15.80
N PHE A 220 -25.19 2.65 15.13
CA PHE A 220 -25.39 3.80 14.24
C PHE A 220 -26.64 4.56 14.66
N ASN A 221 -26.46 5.81 15.04
CA ASN A 221 -27.57 6.71 15.39
C ASN A 221 -28.08 7.41 14.11
N ILE A 222 -29.33 7.14 13.74
CA ILE A 222 -29.97 7.65 12.53
C ILE A 222 -30.31 9.16 12.61
N GLU A 223 -30.39 9.74 13.80
CA GLU A 223 -30.72 11.16 13.98
C GLU A 223 -29.45 12.04 13.91
N THR A 224 -28.33 11.54 14.45
CA THR A 224 -27.06 12.28 14.50
C THR A 224 -26.06 11.84 13.45
N PHE A 225 -26.32 10.75 12.72
CA PHE A 225 -25.41 10.09 11.77
C PHE A 225 -24.07 9.67 12.38
N GLN A 226 -24.05 9.41 13.69
CA GLN A 226 -22.84 9.05 14.41
C GLN A 226 -22.73 7.55 14.59
N PHE A 227 -21.51 7.03 14.46
CA PHE A 227 -21.15 5.69 14.82
C PHE A 227 -20.56 5.64 16.22
N THR A 228 -21.00 4.68 17.01
CA THR A 228 -20.54 4.45 18.37
C THR A 228 -20.06 3.01 18.51
N ILE A 229 -18.86 2.84 19.06
CA ILE A 229 -18.30 1.53 19.39
C ILE A 229 -18.71 1.19 20.81
N ILE A 230 -19.40 0.07 20.96
CA ILE A 230 -19.92 -0.40 22.23
C ILE A 230 -19.20 -1.67 22.62
N GLN A 231 -18.65 -1.70 23.84
CA GLN A 231 -18.00 -2.85 24.46
C GLN A 231 -18.67 -3.15 25.82
N ASN A 232 -18.69 -4.40 26.24
CA ASN A 232 -19.17 -4.73 27.56
C ASN A 232 -18.27 -4.11 28.66
N ASN A 233 -18.90 -3.53 29.68
CA ASN A 233 -18.22 -2.92 30.84
C ASN A 233 -17.28 -1.74 30.50
N ARG A 234 -17.52 -1.05 29.39
CA ARG A 234 -16.82 0.19 29.03
C ARG A 234 -17.82 1.22 28.55
N GLU A 235 -17.51 2.50 28.78
CA GLU A 235 -18.27 3.60 28.18
C GLU A 235 -18.18 3.52 26.65
N PRO A 236 -19.32 3.72 25.95
CA PRO A 236 -19.33 3.82 24.50
C PRO A 236 -18.45 4.99 24.02
N PHE A 237 -17.79 4.82 22.89
CA PHE A 237 -16.90 5.82 22.32
C PHE A 237 -17.00 5.84 20.78
N ASP A 238 -16.59 6.93 20.16
CA ASP A 238 -16.54 7.07 18.72
C ASP A 238 -15.12 6.87 18.15
N PHE A 239 -14.97 6.96 16.82
CA PHE A 239 -13.70 6.75 16.15
C PHE A 239 -12.64 7.80 16.51
N ASN A 240 -13.01 9.03 16.88
CA ASN A 240 -12.08 10.09 17.27
C ASN A 240 -11.68 10.02 18.76
N SER A 241 -12.43 9.25 19.55
CA SER A 241 -12.17 9.05 20.98
C SER A 241 -11.35 7.80 21.27
N MET A 242 -10.80 7.15 20.24
CA MET A 242 -9.91 5.99 20.39
C MET A 242 -8.61 6.39 21.10
N SER A 243 -8.05 5.51 21.92
CA SER A 243 -6.69 5.71 22.42
C SER A 243 -5.67 5.69 21.27
N MET A 244 -4.55 6.41 21.41
CA MET A 244 -3.54 6.57 20.35
C MET A 244 -3.11 5.24 19.71
N GLY A 245 -2.95 4.18 20.50
CA GLY A 245 -2.53 2.88 19.97
C GLY A 245 -3.59 2.25 19.04
N TYR A 246 -4.87 2.27 19.44
CA TYR A 246 -5.94 1.78 18.59
C TYR A 246 -6.17 2.69 17.38
N ALA A 247 -6.05 4.00 17.58
CA ALA A 247 -6.14 4.98 16.53
C ALA A 247 -5.10 4.73 15.41
N ALA A 248 -3.83 4.51 15.78
CA ALA A 248 -2.75 4.23 14.83
C ALA A 248 -2.98 2.94 14.01
N VAL A 249 -3.51 1.89 14.63
CA VAL A 249 -3.87 0.65 13.93
C VAL A 249 -5.06 0.86 13.01
N PHE A 250 -6.05 1.58 13.51
CA PHE A 250 -7.29 1.81 12.78
C PHE A 250 -7.09 2.72 11.57
N ASP A 251 -6.14 3.67 11.63
CA ASP A 251 -5.75 4.48 10.47
C ASP A 251 -5.25 3.60 9.31
N ILE A 252 -4.33 2.65 9.60
CA ILE A 252 -3.83 1.71 8.58
C ILE A 252 -4.98 0.84 8.04
N ILE A 253 -5.79 0.27 8.92
CA ILE A 253 -6.90 -0.63 8.53
C ILE A 253 -7.92 0.13 7.70
N GLY A 254 -8.34 1.30 8.16
CA GLY A 254 -9.31 2.14 7.46
C GLY A 254 -8.82 2.59 6.10
N ASP A 255 -7.55 2.95 6.00
CA ASP A 255 -6.92 3.33 4.73
C ASP A 255 -6.91 2.15 3.73
N LEU A 256 -6.49 0.98 4.17
CA LEU A 256 -6.49 -0.22 3.34
C LEU A 256 -7.91 -0.61 2.88
N ILE A 257 -8.89 -0.54 3.79
CA ILE A 257 -10.30 -0.78 3.45
C ILE A 257 -10.74 0.21 2.36
N MET A 258 -10.50 1.51 2.53
CA MET A 258 -10.92 2.53 1.58
C MET A 258 -10.29 2.37 0.20
N ARG A 259 -9.03 1.93 0.14
CA ARG A 259 -8.34 1.61 -1.12
C ARG A 259 -8.95 0.40 -1.82
N MET A 260 -9.36 -0.62 -1.07
CA MET A 260 -10.00 -1.83 -1.60
C MET A 260 -11.45 -1.58 -2.04
N GLU A 261 -12.18 -0.74 -1.28
CA GLU A 261 -13.57 -0.40 -1.57
C GLU A 261 -13.76 0.30 -2.92
N ALA A 262 -12.78 1.05 -3.38
CA ALA A 262 -12.81 1.69 -4.70
C ALA A 262 -13.11 0.71 -5.84
N HIS A 263 -12.65 -0.52 -5.69
CA HIS A 263 -12.83 -1.61 -6.67
C HIS A 263 -13.87 -2.66 -6.24
N ARG A 264 -14.42 -2.54 -5.03
CA ARG A 264 -15.26 -3.57 -4.38
C ARG A 264 -14.59 -4.94 -4.41
N ARG A 265 -13.28 -4.98 -4.27
CA ARG A 265 -12.44 -6.18 -4.30
C ARG A 265 -11.50 -6.18 -3.10
N TYR A 266 -11.35 -7.33 -2.46
CA TYR A 266 -10.51 -7.54 -1.29
C TYR A 266 -9.37 -8.54 -1.55
N ASP A 267 -9.18 -8.92 -2.83
CA ASP A 267 -8.10 -9.78 -3.32
C ASP A 267 -7.06 -8.98 -4.12
N ILE A 268 -6.93 -7.68 -3.83
CA ILE A 268 -5.99 -6.78 -4.49
C ILE A 268 -4.58 -7.03 -3.95
N GLU A 269 -3.62 -7.12 -4.85
CA GLU A 269 -2.21 -7.22 -4.52
C GLU A 269 -1.66 -5.86 -4.10
N GLY A 270 -0.49 -5.84 -3.42
CA GLY A 270 0.09 -4.56 -3.04
C GLY A 270 1.40 -4.66 -2.27
N LEU A 271 2.03 -3.50 -2.10
CA LEU A 271 3.12 -3.28 -1.19
C LEU A 271 2.71 -2.24 -0.14
N VAL A 272 2.69 -2.67 1.11
CA VAL A 272 2.38 -1.83 2.27
C VAL A 272 3.65 -1.65 3.08
N LEU A 273 4.13 -0.43 3.17
CA LEU A 273 5.30 -0.04 3.95
C LEU A 273 4.85 0.61 5.24
N ILE A 274 5.25 0.07 6.38
CA ILE A 274 4.86 0.58 7.69
C ILE A 274 6.12 0.84 8.51
N ASP A 275 6.33 2.09 8.87
CA ASP A 275 7.42 2.48 9.76
C ASP A 275 6.95 2.43 11.22
N GLU A 276 7.79 1.95 12.11
CA GLU A 276 7.54 1.87 13.55
C GLU A 276 6.15 1.33 13.90
N ILE A 277 5.77 0.19 13.32
CA ILE A 277 4.44 -0.42 13.51
C ILE A 277 4.07 -0.63 14.98
N GLU A 278 5.08 -0.79 15.83
CA GLU A 278 4.95 -0.99 17.28
C GLU A 278 4.72 0.30 18.07
N THR A 279 4.97 1.48 17.49
CA THR A 279 4.87 2.78 18.17
C THR A 279 3.45 3.03 18.62
N HIS A 280 3.30 3.46 19.87
CA HIS A 280 2.03 3.69 20.57
C HIS A 280 1.20 2.44 20.85
N LEU A 281 1.62 1.23 20.41
CA LEU A 281 0.87 0.00 20.67
C LEU A 281 1.21 -0.60 22.03
N HIS A 282 0.17 -1.04 22.74
CA HIS A 282 0.36 -1.90 23.92
C HIS A 282 0.98 -3.24 23.48
N VAL A 283 1.83 -3.82 24.33
CA VAL A 283 2.60 -5.05 24.05
C VAL A 283 1.74 -6.21 23.51
N ALA A 284 0.52 -6.36 23.99
CA ALA A 284 -0.41 -7.39 23.51
C ALA A 284 -0.78 -7.16 22.03
N LEU A 285 -1.02 -5.91 21.63
CA LEU A 285 -1.38 -5.55 20.27
C LEU A 285 -0.17 -5.60 19.32
N GLN A 286 1.03 -5.25 19.80
CA GLN A 286 2.28 -5.39 19.03
C GLN A 286 2.49 -6.80 18.49
N LYS A 287 2.17 -7.83 19.26
CA LYS A 287 2.31 -9.24 18.87
C LYS A 287 1.29 -9.68 17.81
N LYS A 288 0.18 -8.97 17.69
CA LYS A 288 -0.96 -9.37 16.86
C LYS A 288 -1.20 -8.48 15.65
N ILE A 289 -0.56 -7.29 15.61
CA ILE A 289 -0.85 -6.31 14.56
C ILE A 289 -0.57 -6.87 13.16
N VAL A 290 0.54 -7.57 12.96
CA VAL A 290 0.87 -8.16 11.65
C VAL A 290 -0.15 -9.22 11.22
N PRO A 291 -0.53 -10.22 12.07
CA PRO A 291 -1.64 -11.11 11.76
C PRO A 291 -2.97 -10.40 11.49
N ILE A 292 -3.30 -9.35 12.24
CA ILE A 292 -4.54 -8.57 12.02
C ILE A 292 -4.52 -7.93 10.65
N LEU A 293 -3.45 -7.22 10.27
CA LEU A 293 -3.31 -6.57 8.96
C LEU A 293 -3.39 -7.58 7.81
N ILE A 294 -2.73 -8.74 7.94
CA ILE A 294 -2.82 -9.82 6.94
C ILE A 294 -4.27 -10.32 6.80
N ASN A 295 -5.03 -10.40 7.90
CA ASN A 295 -6.42 -10.83 7.86
C ASN A 295 -7.34 -9.76 7.26
N VAL A 296 -7.07 -8.48 7.48
CA VAL A 296 -7.82 -7.38 6.82
C VAL A 296 -7.69 -7.45 5.31
N ILE A 297 -6.49 -7.71 4.80
CA ILE A 297 -6.22 -7.88 3.36
C ILE A 297 -6.94 -9.14 2.81
N LYS A 298 -7.29 -10.10 3.66
CA LYS A 298 -8.01 -11.33 3.31
C LYS A 298 -9.51 -11.28 3.61
N LEU A 299 -10.09 -10.10 3.80
CA LEU A 299 -11.55 -9.94 4.01
C LEU A 299 -12.32 -10.40 2.75
N ARG A 300 -12.44 -11.72 2.60
CA ARG A 300 -13.29 -12.41 1.60
C ARG A 300 -14.69 -12.63 2.13
#